data_891d23652049ffa5f1e7bf6420fb4136
#
_entry.id   891d23652049ffa5f1e7bf6420fb4136
#
_cell.length_a   1.000
_cell.length_b   1.000
_cell.length_c   1.000
_cell.angle_alpha   90.00
_cell.angle_beta   90.00
_cell.angle_gamma   90.00
#
_symmetry.space_group_name_H-M   'P 1'
#
loop_
_entity.id
_entity.type
_entity.pdbx_description
1 polymer ?
#
loop_
_entity_poly.entity_id
_entity_poly.type
_entity_poly.pdbx_seq_one_letter_code
_entity_poly.pdbx_strand_id
1 'polypeptide(L)'
;ILNIKYFKDMTIPEEFKDIRPFEPEELPEAIDRIFSSEQFRTILPYFFPEIPVETLQQKMKEVKNSMEFQRAFSYHFVYRVLNNTSKSVSFNSDAIDKSKHFTFLSNHRDIVLDSAILDVLLIDAGFDTSCEIAIGDNLLSLPWVKDLVRVNKSFIVERGLPPRQMLIASKRLSNYMHCVMTNKSENIWIAQREGRAKDSNDHTQEALLKMLTIGGEGSLADKLKEMHIVPLAISYEYDPCDYLKAMEFQLKRDNPEYKKSAQDDILSMQTGIMGYKGRIHYHCAECI
;
A
#
# COMPACT_ATOMS: atom_id res chain seq x y z
N ILE A 1 17.12 28.45 21.35
CA ILE A 1 18.19 27.75 20.58
C ILE A 1 17.52 26.52 20.02
N LEU A 2 17.08 26.63 18.75
CA LEU A 2 16.46 25.54 17.99
C LEU A 2 17.50 24.46 17.72
N ASN A 3 17.29 23.28 18.28
CA ASN A 3 17.99 22.05 17.88
C ASN A 3 17.50 21.66 16.48
N ILE A 4 18.18 22.14 15.44
CA ILE A 4 18.05 21.56 14.10
C ILE A 4 18.74 20.20 14.19
N LYS A 5 17.94 19.15 14.39
CA LYS A 5 18.41 17.78 14.16
C LYS A 5 18.81 17.70 12.68
N TYR A 6 20.10 17.59 12.44
CA TYR A 6 20.64 17.21 11.14
C TYR A 6 19.97 15.90 10.73
N PHE A 7 19.01 15.97 9.81
CA PHE A 7 18.65 14.82 8.97
C PHE A 7 19.92 14.52 8.17
N LYS A 8 20.63 13.49 8.58
CA LYS A 8 21.71 12.91 7.80
C LYS A 8 21.04 12.45 6.51
N ASP A 9 21.50 12.95 5.34
CA ASP A 9 21.16 12.40 4.02
C ASP A 9 21.60 10.92 3.99
N MET A 10 20.74 10.04 4.49
CA MET A 10 20.98 8.61 4.42
C MET A 10 20.40 8.13 3.10
N THR A 11 21.24 8.02 2.11
CA THR A 11 20.92 7.36 0.85
C THR A 11 20.45 5.93 1.12
N ILE A 12 19.25 5.61 0.66
CA ILE A 12 18.74 4.24 0.71
C ILE A 12 19.69 3.35 -0.10
N PRO A 13 20.14 2.20 0.45
CA PRO A 13 21.04 1.29 -0.25
C PRO A 13 20.57 0.97 -1.67
N GLU A 14 21.50 1.01 -2.63
CA GLU A 14 21.23 0.80 -4.07
C GLU A 14 20.57 -0.56 -4.34
N GLU A 15 20.80 -1.56 -3.50
CA GLU A 15 20.17 -2.87 -3.58
C GLU A 15 18.63 -2.85 -3.49
N PHE A 16 18.04 -1.76 -3.00
CA PHE A 16 16.58 -1.61 -2.89
C PHE A 16 15.97 -0.76 -4.01
N LYS A 17 16.78 -0.21 -4.92
CA LYS A 17 16.35 0.76 -5.93
C LYS A 17 15.17 0.31 -6.79
N ASP A 18 15.12 -0.94 -7.15
CA ASP A 18 14.06 -1.52 -8.01
C ASP A 18 12.78 -1.87 -7.25
N ILE A 19 12.84 -2.00 -5.91
CA ILE A 19 11.67 -2.29 -5.08
C ILE A 19 11.15 -1.09 -4.28
N ARG A 20 11.98 -0.13 -3.90
CA ARG A 20 11.57 1.03 -3.09
C ARG A 20 10.65 2.01 -3.84
N PRO A 21 9.92 2.88 -3.14
CA PRO A 21 9.33 4.09 -3.73
C PRO A 21 10.36 4.92 -4.49
N PHE A 22 9.93 5.76 -5.39
CA PHE A 22 10.83 6.69 -6.05
C PHE A 22 11.36 7.76 -5.08
N GLU A 23 12.65 8.08 -5.21
CA GLU A 23 13.24 9.24 -4.55
C GLU A 23 12.78 10.54 -5.25
N PRO A 24 12.89 11.69 -4.57
CA PRO A 24 12.41 12.98 -5.10
C PRO A 24 12.88 13.29 -6.52
N GLU A 25 14.15 12.99 -6.83
CA GLU A 25 14.77 13.28 -8.13
C GLU A 25 14.21 12.40 -9.26
N GLU A 26 13.65 11.23 -8.93
CA GLU A 26 13.09 10.27 -9.89
C GLU A 26 11.63 10.59 -10.24
N LEU A 27 10.92 11.40 -9.41
CA LEU A 27 9.49 11.67 -9.57
C LEU A 27 9.13 12.35 -10.90
N PRO A 28 9.83 13.38 -11.38
CA PRO A 28 9.43 14.05 -12.63
C PRO A 28 9.43 13.12 -13.83
N GLU A 29 10.47 12.28 -13.95
CA GLU A 29 10.57 11.30 -15.04
C GLU A 29 9.52 10.18 -14.91
N ALA A 30 9.28 9.69 -13.70
CA ALA A 30 8.23 8.70 -13.44
C ALA A 30 6.84 9.24 -13.83
N ILE A 31 6.53 10.49 -13.48
CA ILE A 31 5.29 11.15 -13.84
C ILE A 31 5.16 11.29 -15.36
N ASP A 32 6.21 11.65 -16.07
CA ASP A 32 6.18 11.70 -17.55
C ASP A 32 5.88 10.32 -18.15
N ARG A 33 6.48 9.24 -17.64
CA ARG A 33 6.16 7.87 -18.09
C ARG A 33 4.70 7.50 -17.82
N ILE A 34 4.16 7.85 -16.64
CA ILE A 34 2.75 7.62 -16.30
C ILE A 34 1.83 8.33 -17.30
N PHE A 35 2.08 9.60 -17.58
CA PHE A 35 1.28 10.40 -18.51
C PHE A 35 1.51 10.06 -20.01
N SER A 36 2.55 9.33 -20.35
CA SER A 36 2.71 8.77 -21.69
C SER A 36 1.71 7.66 -22.00
N SER A 37 1.08 7.07 -20.98
CA SER A 37 0.03 6.07 -21.14
C SER A 37 -1.31 6.69 -21.52
N GLU A 38 -1.83 6.36 -22.69
CA GLU A 38 -3.16 6.76 -23.13
C GLU A 38 -4.25 6.24 -22.18
N GLN A 39 -4.10 4.99 -21.70
CA GLN A 39 -5.02 4.39 -20.76
C GLN A 39 -5.10 5.19 -19.46
N PHE A 40 -3.97 5.63 -18.90
CA PHE A 40 -3.96 6.48 -17.71
C PHE A 40 -4.64 7.83 -17.98
N ARG A 41 -4.30 8.49 -19.07
CA ARG A 41 -4.91 9.79 -19.46
C ARG A 41 -6.43 9.70 -19.63
N THR A 42 -6.93 8.56 -20.14
CA THR A 42 -8.36 8.33 -20.35
C THR A 42 -9.16 8.18 -19.04
N ILE A 43 -8.54 7.62 -18.00
CA ILE A 43 -9.23 7.41 -16.71
C ILE A 43 -9.18 8.63 -15.79
N LEU A 44 -8.21 9.52 -15.95
CA LEU A 44 -8.04 10.69 -15.07
C LEU A 44 -9.28 11.60 -14.96
N PRO A 45 -10.01 11.92 -16.05
CA PRO A 45 -11.20 12.77 -15.97
C PRO A 45 -12.35 12.20 -15.11
N TYR A 46 -12.39 10.90 -14.87
CA TYR A 46 -13.38 10.30 -13.96
C TYR A 46 -13.13 10.70 -12.49
N PHE A 47 -11.85 10.91 -12.14
CA PHE A 47 -11.45 11.25 -10.78
C PHE A 47 -11.15 12.75 -10.59
N PHE A 48 -10.81 13.45 -11.66
CA PHE A 48 -10.48 14.88 -11.66
C PHE A 48 -11.18 15.63 -12.81
N PRO A 49 -12.53 15.60 -12.87
CA PRO A 49 -13.27 16.15 -14.02
C PRO A 49 -13.12 17.68 -14.17
N GLU A 50 -12.77 18.38 -13.08
CA GLU A 50 -12.65 19.83 -13.09
C GLU A 50 -11.26 20.31 -13.56
N ILE A 51 -10.29 19.40 -13.73
CA ILE A 51 -8.90 19.76 -14.04
C ILE A 51 -8.49 19.15 -15.39
N PRO A 52 -8.07 19.95 -16.38
CA PRO A 52 -7.51 19.41 -17.62
C PRO A 52 -6.31 18.48 -17.37
N VAL A 53 -6.19 17.43 -18.17
CA VAL A 53 -5.15 16.37 -18.00
C VAL A 53 -3.74 16.98 -18.03
N GLU A 54 -3.48 17.94 -18.91
CA GLU A 54 -2.20 18.63 -19.04
C GLU A 54 -1.86 19.46 -17.79
N THR A 55 -2.87 20.14 -17.23
CA THR A 55 -2.73 20.89 -15.98
C THR A 55 -2.45 19.96 -14.81
N LEU A 56 -3.10 18.78 -14.79
CA LEU A 56 -2.89 17.77 -13.76
C LEU A 56 -1.46 17.21 -13.83
N GLN A 57 -0.97 16.92 -15.06
CA GLN A 57 0.42 16.47 -15.26
C GLN A 57 1.41 17.50 -14.72
N GLN A 58 1.24 18.77 -15.07
CA GLN A 58 2.13 19.83 -14.60
C GLN A 58 2.14 19.93 -13.07
N LYS A 59 0.96 19.94 -12.44
CA LYS A 59 0.86 19.96 -10.98
C LYS A 59 1.51 18.76 -10.33
N MET A 60 1.36 17.54 -10.90
CA MET A 60 2.01 16.35 -10.39
C MET A 60 3.54 16.42 -10.48
N LYS A 61 4.08 17.08 -11.50
CA LYS A 61 5.54 17.28 -11.65
C LYS A 61 6.12 18.32 -10.68
N GLU A 62 5.30 19.18 -10.12
CA GLU A 62 5.73 20.22 -9.17
C GLU A 62 5.89 19.68 -7.75
N VAL A 63 5.40 18.46 -7.46
CA VAL A 63 5.57 17.84 -6.13
C VAL A 63 7.04 17.51 -5.86
N LYS A 64 7.48 17.74 -4.63
CA LYS A 64 8.87 17.56 -4.22
C LYS A 64 9.18 16.18 -3.69
N ASN A 65 8.15 15.45 -3.26
CA ASN A 65 8.26 14.10 -2.69
C ASN A 65 6.94 13.35 -2.78
N SER A 66 6.96 12.05 -2.50
CA SER A 66 5.78 11.19 -2.56
C SER A 66 4.70 11.59 -1.54
N MET A 67 5.05 12.18 -0.39
CA MET A 67 4.06 12.66 0.57
C MET A 67 3.28 13.88 0.04
N GLU A 68 3.95 14.81 -0.63
CA GLU A 68 3.28 15.90 -1.34
C GLU A 68 2.39 15.38 -2.46
N PHE A 69 2.84 14.36 -3.22
CA PHE A 69 2.02 13.70 -4.22
C PHE A 69 0.74 13.10 -3.59
N GLN A 70 0.87 12.37 -2.50
CA GLN A 70 -0.28 11.80 -1.80
C GLN A 70 -1.26 12.89 -1.34
N ARG A 71 -0.78 13.97 -0.73
CA ARG A 71 -1.63 15.08 -0.28
C ARG A 71 -2.33 15.81 -1.43
N ALA A 72 -1.62 16.01 -2.55
CA ALA A 72 -2.15 16.78 -3.69
C ALA A 72 -3.10 15.95 -4.59
N PHE A 73 -2.91 14.64 -4.69
CA PHE A 73 -3.62 13.80 -5.67
C PHE A 73 -4.32 12.59 -5.05
N SER A 74 -3.58 11.70 -4.38
CA SER A 74 -4.15 10.46 -3.85
C SER A 74 -5.21 10.72 -2.80
N TYR A 75 -5.03 11.72 -1.94
CA TYR A 75 -5.99 12.16 -0.95
C TYR A 75 -7.33 12.56 -1.59
N HIS A 76 -7.29 13.41 -2.62
CA HIS A 76 -8.49 13.83 -3.33
C HIS A 76 -9.16 12.70 -4.09
N PHE A 77 -8.38 11.80 -4.70
CA PHE A 77 -8.88 10.59 -5.34
C PHE A 77 -9.66 9.72 -4.34
N VAL A 78 -9.05 9.39 -3.20
CA VAL A 78 -9.67 8.54 -2.18
C VAL A 78 -10.93 9.17 -1.62
N TYR A 79 -10.92 10.46 -1.29
CA TYR A 79 -12.12 11.15 -0.81
C TYR A 79 -13.24 11.18 -1.83
N ARG A 80 -12.94 11.39 -3.11
CA ARG A 80 -13.95 11.31 -4.17
C ARG A 80 -14.57 9.91 -4.25
N VAL A 81 -13.75 8.87 -4.19
CA VAL A 81 -14.25 7.49 -4.15
C VAL A 81 -15.14 7.26 -2.93
N LEU A 82 -14.66 7.62 -1.73
CA LEU A 82 -15.40 7.42 -0.48
C LEU A 82 -16.73 8.17 -0.45
N ASN A 83 -16.76 9.42 -0.88
CA ASN A 83 -17.99 10.22 -0.93
C ASN A 83 -19.06 9.61 -1.86
N ASN A 84 -18.65 8.91 -2.92
CA ASN A 84 -19.55 8.29 -3.87
C ASN A 84 -19.93 6.86 -3.51
N THR A 85 -19.10 6.16 -2.72
CA THR A 85 -19.22 4.70 -2.55
C THR A 85 -19.29 4.25 -1.09
N SER A 86 -19.32 5.18 -0.13
CA SER A 86 -19.47 4.83 1.28
C SER A 86 -20.49 5.74 1.98
N LYS A 87 -21.04 5.24 3.08
CA LYS A 87 -21.93 6.01 3.97
C LYS A 87 -21.14 6.82 4.99
N SER A 88 -20.08 6.25 5.50
CA SER A 88 -19.18 6.88 6.46
C SER A 88 -17.87 6.11 6.55
N VAL A 89 -16.82 6.83 6.96
CA VAL A 89 -15.52 6.25 7.29
C VAL A 89 -15.17 6.69 8.70
N SER A 90 -14.62 5.77 9.50
CA SER A 90 -14.19 6.04 10.87
C SER A 90 -12.85 5.37 11.16
N PHE A 91 -12.05 6.00 11.99
CA PHE A 91 -10.72 5.53 12.38
C PHE A 91 -10.53 5.64 13.88
N ASN A 92 -10.14 4.56 14.53
CA ASN A 92 -9.71 4.54 15.91
C ASN A 92 -8.22 4.23 15.98
N SER A 93 -7.44 5.21 16.44
CA SER A 93 -5.99 5.13 16.67
C SER A 93 -5.60 5.51 18.10
N ASP A 94 -6.54 5.46 19.04
CA ASP A 94 -6.32 5.92 20.43
C ASP A 94 -5.28 5.07 21.17
N ALA A 95 -5.07 3.82 20.73
CA ALA A 95 -4.11 2.89 21.31
C ALA A 95 -2.65 3.15 20.93
N ILE A 96 -2.37 4.07 20.00
CA ILE A 96 -1.03 4.31 19.46
C ILE A 96 -0.63 5.79 19.51
N ASP A 97 0.66 6.04 19.68
CA ASP A 97 1.24 7.39 19.75
C ASP A 97 1.53 7.90 18.33
N LYS A 98 0.80 8.94 17.90
CA LYS A 98 0.89 9.52 16.55
C LYS A 98 2.25 10.12 16.19
N SER A 99 3.12 10.36 17.17
CA SER A 99 4.49 10.84 16.97
C SER A 99 5.49 9.74 16.66
N LYS A 100 5.05 8.47 16.67
CA LYS A 100 5.86 7.29 16.37
C LYS A 100 5.52 6.70 15.01
N HIS A 101 6.39 5.82 14.54
CA HIS A 101 6.24 5.11 13.27
C HIS A 101 5.96 3.63 13.52
N PHE A 102 5.10 3.04 12.68
CA PHE A 102 4.57 1.71 12.89
C PHE A 102 4.51 0.89 11.60
N THR A 103 4.59 -0.41 11.75
CA THR A 103 4.19 -1.38 10.72
C THR A 103 2.74 -1.78 10.99
N PHE A 104 1.80 -1.23 10.21
CA PHE A 104 0.40 -1.63 10.26
C PHE A 104 0.21 -2.96 9.56
N LEU A 105 -0.10 -3.99 10.34
CA LEU A 105 -0.36 -5.35 9.88
C LEU A 105 -1.87 -5.60 9.89
N SER A 106 -2.50 -5.70 8.71
CA SER A 106 -3.96 -5.76 8.63
C SER A 106 -4.49 -7.01 7.93
N ASN A 107 -5.76 -7.33 8.21
CA ASN A 107 -6.56 -8.12 7.28
C ASN A 107 -6.68 -7.39 5.93
N HIS A 108 -7.07 -8.12 4.87
CA HIS A 108 -7.08 -7.57 3.52
C HIS A 108 -8.46 -7.73 2.84
N ARG A 109 -9.16 -6.61 2.66
CA ARG A 109 -10.52 -6.56 2.10
C ARG A 109 -10.54 -6.14 0.64
N ASP A 110 -9.79 -5.08 0.28
CA ASP A 110 -9.75 -4.48 -1.05
C ASP A 110 -8.32 -4.35 -1.56
N ILE A 111 -8.09 -4.58 -2.88
CA ILE A 111 -6.74 -4.56 -3.47
C ILE A 111 -6.10 -3.18 -3.40
N VAL A 112 -6.90 -2.12 -3.61
CA VAL A 112 -6.42 -0.74 -3.76
C VAL A 112 -6.73 0.09 -2.52
N LEU A 113 -7.95 -0.05 -1.99
CA LEU A 113 -8.47 0.92 -1.04
C LEU A 113 -8.04 0.70 0.40
N ASP A 114 -7.66 -0.52 0.80
CA ASP A 114 -7.28 -0.77 2.20
C ASP A 114 -6.12 0.12 2.65
N SER A 115 -5.04 0.16 1.89
CA SER A 115 -3.88 1.01 2.17
C SER A 115 -4.13 2.47 1.83
N ALA A 116 -4.83 2.75 0.73
CA ALA A 116 -5.09 4.12 0.29
C ALA A 116 -6.00 4.88 1.27
N ILE A 117 -7.01 4.21 1.84
CA ILE A 117 -7.86 4.80 2.90
C ILE A 117 -7.05 4.98 4.18
N LEU A 118 -6.20 4.02 4.56
CA LEU A 118 -5.34 4.16 5.73
C LEU A 118 -4.46 5.41 5.63
N ASP A 119 -3.81 5.64 4.48
CA ASP A 119 -2.97 6.82 4.28
C ASP A 119 -3.74 8.13 4.50
N VAL A 120 -4.96 8.22 3.98
CA VAL A 120 -5.83 9.39 4.20
C VAL A 120 -6.20 9.53 5.67
N LEU A 121 -6.56 8.42 6.34
CA LEU A 121 -6.93 8.43 7.76
C LEU A 121 -5.76 8.82 8.67
N LEU A 122 -4.54 8.40 8.36
CA LEU A 122 -3.33 8.82 9.08
C LEU A 122 -3.08 10.33 8.93
N ILE A 123 -3.20 10.86 7.70
CA ILE A 123 -3.06 12.30 7.42
C ILE A 123 -4.11 13.09 8.21
N ASP A 124 -5.38 12.69 8.19
CA ASP A 124 -6.47 13.36 8.89
C ASP A 124 -6.35 13.28 10.41
N ALA A 125 -5.83 12.17 10.90
CA ALA A 125 -5.59 11.98 12.33
C ALA A 125 -4.39 12.77 12.85
N GLY A 126 -3.59 13.40 11.97
CA GLY A 126 -2.44 14.22 12.32
C GLY A 126 -1.15 13.43 12.58
N PHE A 127 -1.00 12.26 11.95
CA PHE A 127 0.30 11.58 11.90
C PHE A 127 1.27 12.37 11.02
N ASP A 128 2.56 12.32 11.34
CA ASP A 128 3.60 13.05 10.60
C ASP A 128 3.73 12.55 9.17
N THR A 129 3.51 11.25 8.94
CA THR A 129 3.60 10.61 7.64
C THR A 129 2.53 9.54 7.43
N SER A 130 2.27 9.21 6.16
CA SER A 130 1.46 8.07 5.71
C SER A 130 2.31 6.78 5.67
N CYS A 131 1.80 5.71 5.03
CA CYS A 131 2.53 4.45 4.93
C CYS A 131 3.35 4.33 3.64
N GLU A 132 4.47 3.63 3.73
CA GLU A 132 5.00 2.89 2.60
C GLU A 132 4.22 1.58 2.44
N ILE A 133 3.68 1.34 1.24
CA ILE A 133 2.70 0.29 1.00
C ILE A 133 3.35 -0.93 0.34
N ALA A 134 3.26 -2.11 0.97
CA ALA A 134 3.69 -3.37 0.37
C ALA A 134 2.73 -3.82 -0.74
N ILE A 135 3.20 -3.88 -1.99
CA ILE A 135 2.38 -4.30 -3.14
C ILE A 135 3.03 -5.44 -3.92
N GLY A 136 2.27 -6.50 -4.22
CA GLY A 136 2.76 -7.62 -5.02
C GLY A 136 2.96 -7.25 -6.49
N ASP A 137 4.09 -7.67 -7.07
CA ASP A 137 4.44 -7.41 -8.48
C ASP A 137 3.45 -8.02 -9.47
N ASN A 138 2.73 -9.07 -9.08
CA ASN A 138 1.66 -9.67 -9.87
C ASN A 138 0.50 -8.69 -10.20
N LEU A 139 0.35 -7.61 -9.43
CA LEU A 139 -0.64 -6.55 -9.66
C LEU A 139 -0.13 -5.45 -10.60
N LEU A 140 1.14 -5.47 -10.96
CA LEU A 140 1.87 -4.41 -11.68
C LEU A 140 2.11 -4.77 -13.15
N SER A 141 1.15 -5.42 -13.79
CA SER A 141 1.24 -5.85 -15.20
C SER A 141 1.30 -4.68 -16.19
N LEU A 142 0.80 -3.51 -15.80
CA LEU A 142 0.84 -2.30 -16.61
C LEU A 142 1.98 -1.39 -16.14
N PRO A 143 2.91 -0.96 -17.03
CA PRO A 143 4.06 -0.15 -16.63
C PRO A 143 3.70 1.15 -15.90
N TRP A 144 2.67 1.86 -16.37
CA TRP A 144 2.21 3.08 -15.71
C TRP A 144 1.65 2.84 -14.30
N VAL A 145 1.05 1.66 -14.04
CA VAL A 145 0.59 1.28 -12.69
C VAL A 145 1.79 1.08 -11.78
N LYS A 146 2.85 0.40 -12.27
CA LYS A 146 4.09 0.21 -11.51
C LYS A 146 4.73 1.54 -11.12
N ASP A 147 4.80 2.49 -12.04
CA ASP A 147 5.33 3.82 -11.75
C ASP A 147 4.42 4.59 -10.79
N LEU A 148 3.10 4.56 -11.00
CA LEU A 148 2.13 5.26 -10.15
C LEU A 148 2.18 4.82 -8.69
N VAL A 149 2.21 3.51 -8.43
CA VAL A 149 2.27 2.99 -7.05
C VAL A 149 3.58 3.39 -6.37
N ARG A 150 4.73 3.37 -7.09
CA ARG A 150 6.02 3.79 -6.54
C ARG A 150 6.08 5.31 -6.28
N VAL A 151 5.45 6.13 -7.13
CA VAL A 151 5.25 7.56 -6.85
C VAL A 151 4.39 7.74 -5.58
N ASN A 152 3.41 6.86 -5.36
CA ASN A 152 2.52 6.86 -4.20
C ASN A 152 3.07 6.07 -2.99
N LYS A 153 4.39 6.10 -2.76
CA LYS A 153 5.06 5.45 -1.61
C LYS A 153 4.91 3.92 -1.54
N SER A 154 4.65 3.21 -2.64
CA SER A 154 4.60 1.76 -2.57
C SER A 154 5.97 1.13 -2.85
N PHE A 155 6.28 0.06 -2.11
CA PHE A 155 7.41 -0.82 -2.40
C PHE A 155 6.93 -2.19 -2.91
N ILE A 156 7.76 -2.83 -3.73
CA ILE A 156 7.38 -4.01 -4.50
C ILE A 156 7.74 -5.28 -3.75
N VAL A 157 6.77 -6.18 -3.61
CA VAL A 157 6.93 -7.54 -3.09
C VAL A 157 7.00 -8.50 -4.28
N GLU A 158 8.17 -9.07 -4.52
CA GLU A 158 8.39 -10.04 -5.59
C GLU A 158 7.68 -11.36 -5.28
N ARG A 159 6.95 -11.91 -6.25
CA ARG A 159 6.13 -13.13 -6.09
C ARG A 159 6.41 -14.15 -7.19
N GLY A 160 5.98 -15.39 -6.95
CA GLY A 160 6.05 -16.45 -7.96
C GLY A 160 7.47 -16.88 -8.31
N LEU A 161 8.48 -16.53 -7.51
CA LEU A 161 9.86 -16.90 -7.74
C LEU A 161 10.14 -18.36 -7.33
N PRO A 162 11.14 -19.02 -7.96
CA PRO A 162 11.63 -20.30 -7.48
C PRO A 162 12.09 -20.24 -6.00
N PRO A 163 12.01 -21.33 -5.21
CA PRO A 163 12.22 -21.29 -3.76
C PRO A 163 13.51 -20.61 -3.30
N ARG A 164 14.64 -20.83 -3.99
CA ARG A 164 15.93 -20.18 -3.65
C ARG A 164 15.90 -18.67 -3.88
N GLN A 165 15.29 -18.23 -4.99
CA GLN A 165 15.16 -16.81 -5.31
C GLN A 165 14.15 -16.14 -4.37
N MET A 166 13.07 -16.84 -4.02
CA MET A 166 12.08 -16.36 -3.05
C MET A 166 12.72 -16.08 -1.68
N LEU A 167 13.64 -16.92 -1.22
CA LEU A 167 14.34 -16.69 0.04
C LEU A 167 15.21 -15.43 -0.02
N ILE A 168 15.92 -15.23 -1.12
CA ILE A 168 16.76 -14.03 -1.35
C ILE A 168 15.88 -12.78 -1.40
N ALA A 169 14.78 -12.80 -2.17
CA ALA A 169 13.84 -11.71 -2.28
C ALA A 169 13.17 -11.39 -0.93
N SER A 170 12.77 -12.41 -0.17
CA SER A 170 12.19 -12.25 1.18
C SER A 170 13.18 -11.62 2.16
N LYS A 171 14.46 -11.99 2.09
CA LYS A 171 15.51 -11.38 2.92
C LYS A 171 15.74 -9.92 2.54
N ARG A 172 15.82 -9.63 1.23
CA ARG A 172 15.97 -8.26 0.72
C ARG A 172 14.78 -7.38 1.14
N LEU A 173 13.56 -7.89 0.99
CA LEU A 173 12.35 -7.21 1.41
C LEU A 173 12.35 -6.93 2.93
N SER A 174 12.69 -7.92 3.74
CA SER A 174 12.78 -7.76 5.19
C SER A 174 13.82 -6.71 5.58
N ASN A 175 15.03 -6.76 4.99
CA ASN A 175 16.07 -5.74 5.20
C ASN A 175 15.58 -4.34 4.80
N TYR A 176 14.82 -4.23 3.71
CA TYR A 176 14.22 -2.96 3.29
C TYR A 176 13.25 -2.43 4.34
N MET A 177 12.34 -3.27 4.85
CA MET A 177 11.36 -2.87 5.86
C MET A 177 12.05 -2.43 7.17
N HIS A 178 13.08 -3.15 7.62
CA HIS A 178 13.91 -2.72 8.76
C HIS A 178 14.59 -1.37 8.48
N CYS A 179 15.12 -1.17 7.27
CA CYS A 179 15.71 0.12 6.86
C CYS A 179 14.67 1.26 6.91
N VAL A 180 13.43 1.00 6.48
CA VAL A 180 12.33 2.00 6.56
C VAL A 180 12.07 2.38 8.00
N MET A 181 11.91 1.40 8.90
CA MET A 181 11.59 1.63 10.31
C MET A 181 12.72 2.34 11.06
N THR A 182 13.98 1.98 10.79
CA THR A 182 15.13 2.51 11.54
C THR A 182 15.70 3.80 10.95
N ASN A 183 15.68 3.95 9.63
CA ASN A 183 16.41 5.01 8.94
C ASN A 183 15.50 6.08 8.32
N LYS A 184 14.34 5.68 7.77
CA LYS A 184 13.44 6.62 7.09
C LYS A 184 12.41 7.27 8.03
N SER A 185 12.14 6.66 9.17
CA SER A 185 11.08 7.09 10.08
C SER A 185 9.72 7.22 9.35
N GLU A 186 9.39 6.22 8.56
CA GLU A 186 8.13 6.10 7.81
C GLU A 186 7.26 4.99 8.40
N ASN A 187 5.95 5.09 8.23
CA ASN A 187 5.06 3.96 8.51
C ASN A 187 5.12 2.94 7.36
N ILE A 188 4.78 1.69 7.67
CA ILE A 188 4.62 0.62 6.69
C ILE A 188 3.19 0.08 6.79
N TRP A 189 2.57 -0.22 5.63
CA TRP A 189 1.39 -1.06 5.59
C TRP A 189 1.70 -2.37 4.86
N ILE A 190 1.31 -3.48 5.49
CA ILE A 190 1.40 -4.81 4.89
C ILE A 190 0.19 -5.66 5.31
N ALA A 191 -0.37 -6.42 4.35
CA ALA A 191 -1.43 -7.35 4.63
C ALA A 191 -0.91 -8.57 5.40
N GLN A 192 -1.71 -9.10 6.35
CA GLN A 192 -1.33 -10.23 7.21
C GLN A 192 -1.21 -11.57 6.47
N ARG A 193 -1.56 -11.60 5.19
CA ARG A 193 -1.49 -12.79 4.33
C ARG A 193 -1.32 -12.41 2.87
N GLU A 194 -0.94 -13.39 2.08
CA GLU A 194 -0.92 -13.26 0.63
C GLU A 194 -2.34 -13.24 0.06
N GLY A 195 -2.71 -12.11 -0.57
CA GLY A 195 -4.02 -11.88 -1.17
C GLY A 195 -5.16 -11.78 -0.15
N ARG A 196 -6.35 -11.45 -0.66
CA ARG A 196 -7.57 -11.28 0.13
C ARG A 196 -8.17 -12.65 0.50
N ALA A 197 -8.73 -12.79 1.71
CA ALA A 197 -9.55 -13.95 2.07
C ALA A 197 -10.83 -13.99 1.20
N LYS A 198 -11.19 -15.20 0.71
CA LYS A 198 -12.38 -15.42 -0.15
C LYS A 198 -13.54 -16.06 0.62
N ASP A 199 -13.24 -16.66 1.76
CA ASP A 199 -14.14 -17.43 2.63
C ASP A 199 -14.32 -16.78 4.01
N SER A 200 -13.93 -15.52 4.14
CA SER A 200 -13.91 -14.77 5.41
C SER A 200 -12.94 -15.33 6.47
N ASN A 201 -12.15 -16.35 6.15
CA ASN A 201 -11.14 -16.93 7.03
C ASN A 201 -9.79 -16.22 6.85
N ASP A 202 -9.67 -15.03 7.44
CA ASP A 202 -8.53 -14.14 7.26
C ASP A 202 -7.54 -14.25 8.43
N HIS A 203 -6.70 -15.30 8.40
CA HIS A 203 -5.66 -15.55 9.39
C HIS A 203 -4.31 -15.00 8.96
N THR A 204 -3.53 -14.54 9.94
CA THR A 204 -2.12 -14.16 9.74
C THR A 204 -1.30 -15.36 9.29
N GLN A 205 -0.59 -15.22 8.18
CA GLN A 205 0.28 -16.29 7.68
C GLN A 205 1.61 -16.31 8.43
N GLU A 206 2.00 -17.47 8.93
CA GLU A 206 3.29 -17.67 9.60
C GLU A 206 4.49 -17.27 8.72
N ALA A 207 4.38 -17.52 7.41
CA ALA A 207 5.42 -17.15 6.44
C ALA A 207 5.68 -15.64 6.42
N LEU A 208 4.64 -14.81 6.63
CA LEU A 208 4.80 -13.36 6.74
C LEU A 208 5.58 -12.98 8.00
N LEU A 209 5.22 -13.55 9.16
CA LEU A 209 5.94 -13.27 10.40
C LEU A 209 7.41 -13.69 10.32
N LYS A 210 7.68 -14.85 9.69
CA LYS A 210 9.05 -15.29 9.40
C LYS A 210 9.78 -14.30 8.48
N MET A 211 9.10 -13.81 7.44
CA MET A 211 9.68 -12.82 6.52
C MET A 211 10.05 -11.54 7.27
N LEU A 212 9.21 -11.01 8.15
CA LEU A 212 9.51 -9.81 8.94
C LEU A 212 10.77 -9.95 9.82
N THR A 213 11.19 -11.17 10.12
CA THR A 213 12.33 -11.46 11.01
C THR A 213 13.57 -12.05 10.34
N ILE A 214 13.54 -12.28 9.02
CA ILE A 214 14.72 -12.76 8.26
C ILE A 214 15.79 -11.68 8.17
N GLY A 215 15.40 -10.43 7.98
CA GLY A 215 16.26 -9.25 7.99
C GLY A 215 16.52 -8.72 9.39
N GLY A 216 17.12 -7.53 9.48
CA GLY A 216 17.45 -6.86 10.73
C GLY A 216 18.57 -7.54 11.51
N GLU A 217 18.94 -6.96 12.65
CA GLU A 217 20.01 -7.46 13.53
C GLU A 217 19.45 -7.88 14.90
N GLY A 218 20.20 -8.72 15.63
CA GLY A 218 19.83 -9.15 16.96
C GLY A 218 18.99 -10.42 17.03
N SER A 219 18.33 -10.64 18.17
CA SER A 219 17.43 -11.79 18.42
C SER A 219 16.11 -11.63 17.67
N LEU A 220 15.32 -12.72 17.58
CA LEU A 220 13.96 -12.68 17.02
C LEU A 220 13.07 -11.61 17.69
N ALA A 221 13.19 -11.50 19.02
CA ALA A 221 12.42 -10.53 19.79
C ALA A 221 12.84 -9.08 19.47
N ASP A 222 14.16 -8.84 19.29
CA ASP A 222 14.66 -7.51 18.95
C ASP A 222 14.16 -7.06 17.57
N LYS A 223 14.20 -7.96 16.59
CA LYS A 223 13.71 -7.71 15.22
C LYS A 223 12.22 -7.42 15.18
N LEU A 224 11.40 -8.15 15.93
CA LEU A 224 9.96 -7.88 16.02
C LEU A 224 9.67 -6.55 16.71
N LYS A 225 10.38 -6.23 17.78
CA LYS A 225 10.25 -4.93 18.46
C LYS A 225 10.62 -3.76 17.55
N GLU A 226 11.70 -3.91 16.76
CA GLU A 226 12.15 -2.89 15.81
C GLU A 226 11.09 -2.58 14.74
N MET A 227 10.27 -3.57 14.38
CA MET A 227 9.19 -3.39 13.40
C MET A 227 7.99 -2.62 13.94
N HIS A 228 7.86 -2.39 15.25
CA HIS A 228 6.75 -1.67 15.87
C HIS A 228 5.39 -2.09 15.30
N ILE A 229 5.06 -3.37 15.36
CA ILE A 229 3.88 -3.93 14.72
C ILE A 229 2.61 -3.46 15.41
N VAL A 230 1.71 -2.84 14.66
CA VAL A 230 0.34 -2.49 15.09
C VAL A 230 -0.64 -3.37 14.32
N PRO A 231 -1.35 -4.27 15.01
CA PRO A 231 -2.47 -4.97 14.40
C PRO A 231 -3.56 -3.98 14.03
N LEU A 232 -3.97 -4.00 12.75
CA LEU A 232 -5.00 -3.12 12.20
C LEU A 232 -6.18 -3.94 11.69
N ALA A 233 -7.37 -3.71 12.22
CA ALA A 233 -8.60 -4.31 11.74
C ALA A 233 -9.32 -3.37 10.76
N ILE A 234 -9.62 -3.88 9.55
CA ILE A 234 -10.35 -3.18 8.50
C ILE A 234 -11.70 -3.85 8.32
N SER A 235 -12.77 -3.07 8.45
CA SER A 235 -14.15 -3.54 8.29
C SER A 235 -14.89 -2.71 7.25
N TYR A 236 -15.52 -3.39 6.30
CA TYR A 236 -16.49 -2.82 5.34
C TYR A 236 -17.86 -3.42 5.63
N GLU A 237 -18.89 -2.58 5.70
CA GLU A 237 -20.29 -3.06 5.90
C GLU A 237 -20.72 -3.95 4.73
N TYR A 238 -20.32 -3.59 3.50
CA TYR A 238 -20.51 -4.39 2.30
C TYR A 238 -19.16 -4.58 1.60
N ASP A 239 -18.88 -5.79 1.16
CA ASP A 239 -17.71 -6.08 0.32
C ASP A 239 -18.11 -6.00 -1.15
N PRO A 240 -17.68 -4.98 -1.91
CA PRO A 240 -18.07 -4.87 -3.33
C PRO A 240 -17.64 -6.05 -4.18
N CYS A 241 -16.60 -6.76 -3.74
CA CYS A 241 -16.04 -7.91 -4.45
C CYS A 241 -16.56 -9.26 -3.94
N ASP A 242 -17.60 -9.31 -3.11
CA ASP A 242 -18.10 -10.54 -2.49
C ASP A 242 -18.43 -11.63 -3.52
N TYR A 243 -19.16 -11.28 -4.57
CA TYR A 243 -19.46 -12.20 -5.68
C TYR A 243 -18.21 -12.70 -6.39
N LEU A 244 -17.26 -11.81 -6.72
CA LEU A 244 -16.01 -12.17 -7.40
C LEU A 244 -15.15 -13.09 -6.52
N LYS A 245 -15.13 -12.83 -5.21
CA LYS A 245 -14.43 -13.67 -4.23
C LYS A 245 -15.06 -15.05 -4.12
N ALA A 246 -16.40 -15.12 -4.02
CA ALA A 246 -17.13 -16.39 -3.97
C ALA A 246 -16.93 -17.21 -5.24
N MET A 247 -16.99 -16.56 -6.41
CA MET A 247 -16.74 -17.20 -7.70
C MET A 247 -15.31 -17.76 -7.80
N GLU A 248 -14.28 -16.96 -7.43
CA GLU A 248 -12.87 -17.41 -7.42
C GLU A 248 -12.70 -18.61 -6.46
N PHE A 249 -13.31 -18.56 -5.27
CA PHE A 249 -13.25 -19.64 -4.29
C PHE A 249 -13.87 -20.93 -4.85
N GLN A 250 -15.06 -20.82 -5.48
CA GLN A 250 -15.74 -21.96 -6.10
C GLN A 250 -14.92 -22.55 -7.25
N LEU A 251 -14.40 -21.71 -8.15
CA LEU A 251 -13.59 -22.18 -9.28
C LEU A 251 -12.34 -22.93 -8.83
N LYS A 252 -11.66 -22.46 -7.78
CA LYS A 252 -10.49 -23.15 -7.19
C LYS A 252 -10.88 -24.47 -6.51
N ARG A 253 -12.04 -24.52 -5.86
CA ARG A 253 -12.55 -25.74 -5.25
C ARG A 253 -12.88 -26.82 -6.30
N ASP A 254 -13.54 -26.39 -7.38
CA ASP A 254 -14.04 -27.31 -8.42
C ASP A 254 -12.94 -27.69 -9.43
N ASN A 255 -11.90 -26.85 -9.59
CA ASN A 255 -10.74 -27.10 -10.43
C ASN A 255 -9.44 -26.64 -9.74
N PRO A 256 -8.65 -27.56 -9.14
CA PRO A 256 -7.39 -27.24 -8.46
C PRO A 256 -6.34 -26.56 -9.37
N GLU A 257 -6.43 -26.75 -10.68
CA GLU A 257 -5.53 -26.11 -11.67
C GLU A 257 -5.96 -24.69 -12.07
N TYR A 258 -7.12 -24.23 -11.57
CA TYR A 258 -7.59 -22.89 -11.87
C TYR A 258 -6.60 -21.83 -11.39
N LYS A 259 -6.21 -20.95 -12.30
CA LYS A 259 -5.38 -19.78 -12.03
C LYS A 259 -6.11 -18.52 -12.44
N LYS A 260 -6.12 -17.56 -11.52
CA LYS A 260 -6.65 -16.23 -11.75
C LYS A 260 -5.83 -15.52 -12.84
N SER A 261 -6.51 -14.82 -13.73
CA SER A 261 -5.88 -14.00 -14.77
C SER A 261 -5.60 -12.56 -14.29
N ALA A 262 -4.76 -11.82 -15.03
CA ALA A 262 -4.56 -10.39 -14.78
C ALA A 262 -5.85 -9.57 -14.96
N GLN A 263 -6.72 -9.99 -15.87
CA GLN A 263 -8.03 -9.37 -16.09
C GLN A 263 -8.93 -9.49 -14.86
N ASP A 264 -8.90 -10.60 -14.16
CA ASP A 264 -9.68 -10.81 -12.92
C ASP A 264 -9.22 -9.86 -11.80
N ASP A 265 -7.91 -9.56 -11.76
CA ASP A 265 -7.39 -8.57 -10.81
C ASP A 265 -7.83 -7.16 -11.18
N ILE A 266 -7.78 -6.78 -12.45
CA ILE A 266 -8.27 -5.47 -12.93
C ILE A 266 -9.76 -5.32 -12.63
N LEU A 267 -10.57 -6.34 -12.94
CA LEU A 267 -12.01 -6.33 -12.62
C LEU A 267 -12.25 -6.19 -11.12
N SER A 268 -11.48 -6.90 -10.29
CA SER A 268 -11.60 -6.78 -8.84
C SER A 268 -11.20 -5.40 -8.32
N MET A 269 -10.16 -4.76 -8.89
CA MET A 269 -9.79 -3.38 -8.54
C MET A 269 -10.89 -2.39 -8.92
N GLN A 270 -11.42 -2.47 -10.13
CA GLN A 270 -12.51 -1.60 -10.59
C GLN A 270 -13.76 -1.77 -9.72
N THR A 271 -14.17 -3.02 -9.47
CA THR A 271 -15.34 -3.33 -8.63
C THR A 271 -15.13 -2.82 -7.20
N GLY A 272 -13.94 -3.00 -6.63
CA GLY A 272 -13.59 -2.49 -5.30
C GLY A 272 -13.66 -0.97 -5.23
N ILE A 273 -13.07 -0.26 -6.20
CA ILE A 273 -13.08 1.21 -6.24
C ILE A 273 -14.52 1.75 -6.41
N MET A 274 -15.27 1.22 -7.37
CA MET A 274 -16.57 1.79 -7.79
C MET A 274 -17.77 1.27 -6.99
N GLY A 275 -17.65 0.13 -6.32
CA GLY A 275 -18.75 -0.51 -5.62
C GLY A 275 -19.05 0.12 -4.26
N TYR A 276 -20.32 0.05 -3.83
CA TYR A 276 -20.77 0.60 -2.55
C TYR A 276 -20.27 -0.24 -1.37
N LYS A 277 -19.77 0.44 -0.33
CA LYS A 277 -19.09 -0.18 0.84
C LYS A 277 -19.86 -0.01 2.15
N GLY A 278 -20.89 0.87 2.17
CA GLY A 278 -21.59 1.20 3.40
C GLY A 278 -20.71 1.93 4.40
N ARG A 279 -20.70 1.49 5.64
CA ARG A 279 -19.81 2.01 6.70
C ARG A 279 -18.46 1.31 6.62
N ILE A 280 -17.40 2.11 6.72
CA ILE A 280 -16.01 1.63 6.75
C ILE A 280 -15.42 1.99 8.12
N HIS A 281 -14.72 1.04 8.74
CA HIS A 281 -14.07 1.26 10.03
C HIS A 281 -12.67 0.66 10.04
N TYR A 282 -11.72 1.47 10.53
CA TYR A 282 -10.33 1.08 10.77
C TYR A 282 -10.05 1.19 12.28
N HIS A 283 -9.49 0.14 12.86
CA HIS A 283 -9.18 0.07 14.29
C HIS A 283 -7.76 -0.42 14.51
N CYS A 284 -6.92 0.40 15.16
CA CYS A 284 -5.58 0.04 15.60
C CYS A 284 -5.64 -0.58 17.01
N ALA A 285 -5.02 -1.74 17.17
CA ALA A 285 -4.69 -2.27 18.49
C ALA A 285 -3.41 -1.62 19.04
N GLU A 286 -3.04 -1.96 20.28
CA GLU A 286 -1.75 -1.57 20.86
C GLU A 286 -0.57 -2.13 20.03
N CYS A 287 0.53 -1.39 20.01
CA CYS A 287 1.77 -1.84 19.38
C CYS A 287 2.36 -3.02 20.16
N ILE A 288 2.73 -4.09 19.45
CA ILE A 288 3.32 -5.32 20.00
C ILE A 288 4.81 -5.12 20.27
#